data_e8eb399f8cdaec6813b4d7bd6ddd6f7d
#
_entry.id   e8eb399f8cdaec6813b4d7bd6ddd6f7d
#
_cell.length_a   1.000
_cell.length_b   1.000
_cell.length_c   1.000
_cell.angle_alpha   90.00
_cell.angle_beta   90.00
_cell.angle_gamma   90.00
#
_symmetry.space_group_name_H-M   'P 1'
#
loop_
_entity.id
_entity.type
_entity.pdbx_description
1 polymer ?
#
loop_
_entity_poly.entity_id
_entity_poly.type
_entity_poly.pdbx_seq_one_letter_code
_entity_poly.pdbx_strand_id
1 'polypeptide(L)'
;MTFIAVRCPHCQSDQIVKRGKTARGTQRYLCQNTLCVRGSFLLDYCNRGCLPEVKQTIIDMSLNASGVRDTARSLHICPNTVLRELKKKEAALESVNTALLRTLNPAEVTWDLERAGEAEVDEMWSFVRHKGNPRWLWHAIDHHTGKVLAYVFGRRKDDVFLQLKALLEPFGLTRYYTDYWGAYTRHLDPDEHCPGKRNTQKIERKHLTLRTRIKRLVRKTICFSKSIQMHDIVIGLFVNRYAFGRTV
;
A
#
# COMPACT_ATOMS: atom_id res chain seq x y z
N MET A 1 43.55 -6.99 21.23
CA MET A 1 42.18 -6.47 21.48
C MET A 1 41.58 -6.04 20.16
N THR A 2 40.44 -6.59 19.78
CA THR A 2 39.73 -6.20 18.56
C THR A 2 38.65 -5.21 18.94
N PHE A 3 38.64 -4.04 18.34
CA PHE A 3 37.62 -3.01 18.56
C PHE A 3 36.59 -3.06 17.43
N ILE A 4 35.34 -3.13 17.78
CA ILE A 4 34.22 -2.99 16.81
C ILE A 4 33.76 -1.53 16.88
N ALA A 5 33.85 -0.83 15.74
CA ALA A 5 33.33 0.53 15.64
C ALA A 5 31.81 0.53 15.80
N VAL A 6 31.31 1.25 16.78
CA VAL A 6 29.86 1.43 16.96
C VAL A 6 29.37 2.43 15.95
N ARG A 7 28.33 2.07 15.18
CA ARG A 7 27.67 2.95 14.21
C ARG A 7 26.19 3.15 14.54
N CYS A 8 25.66 4.29 14.15
CA CYS A 8 24.23 4.56 14.30
C CYS A 8 23.40 3.56 13.46
N PRO A 9 22.45 2.84 14.03
CA PRO A 9 21.64 1.85 13.28
C PRO A 9 20.66 2.49 12.28
N HIS A 10 20.51 3.84 12.30
CA HIS A 10 19.58 4.54 11.42
C HIS A 10 20.26 5.20 10.21
N CYS A 11 21.43 5.78 10.39
CA CYS A 11 22.13 6.51 9.34
C CYS A 11 23.57 6.02 9.11
N GLN A 12 23.99 4.96 9.79
CA GLN A 12 25.33 4.34 9.70
C GLN A 12 26.51 5.30 10.03
N SER A 13 26.22 6.50 10.56
CA SER A 13 27.25 7.45 10.98
C SER A 13 28.04 6.90 12.16
N ASP A 14 29.33 7.19 12.20
CA ASP A 14 30.25 6.94 13.31
C ASP A 14 30.32 8.09 14.32
N GLN A 15 29.67 9.23 14.01
CA GLN A 15 29.57 10.41 14.90
C GLN A 15 28.58 10.12 16.03
N ILE A 16 29.00 9.35 17.01
CA ILE A 16 28.18 8.95 18.14
C ILE A 16 28.87 9.24 19.47
N VAL A 17 28.08 9.61 20.47
CA VAL A 17 28.55 9.82 21.83
C VAL A 17 27.72 9.04 22.83
N LYS A 18 28.32 8.70 23.99
CA LYS A 18 27.59 8.09 25.10
C LYS A 18 26.65 9.10 25.75
N ARG A 19 25.37 8.71 25.96
CA ARG A 19 24.34 9.57 26.56
C ARG A 19 23.68 8.88 27.76
N GLY A 20 24.47 8.67 28.82
CA GLY A 20 23.97 8.05 30.05
C GLY A 20 23.54 6.59 29.87
N LYS A 21 22.90 6.05 30.91
CA LYS A 21 22.40 4.66 30.94
C LYS A 21 20.89 4.63 31.11
N THR A 22 20.26 3.53 30.68
CA THR A 22 18.86 3.27 30.99
C THR A 22 18.69 2.86 32.47
N ALA A 23 17.45 2.83 32.97
CA ALA A 23 17.15 2.33 34.32
C ALA A 23 17.63 0.87 34.56
N ARG A 24 17.84 0.11 33.48
CA ARG A 24 18.39 -1.26 33.50
C ARG A 24 19.91 -1.33 33.37
N GLY A 25 20.61 -0.19 33.40
CA GLY A 25 22.04 -0.13 33.28
C GLY A 25 22.64 -0.19 31.89
N THR A 26 21.81 -0.37 30.82
CA THR A 26 22.29 -0.44 29.43
C THR A 26 22.75 0.92 28.94
N GLN A 27 23.94 0.99 28.29
CA GLN A 27 24.47 2.22 27.75
C GLN A 27 23.60 2.76 26.61
N ARG A 28 23.25 4.05 26.68
CA ARG A 28 22.56 4.80 25.63
C ARG A 28 23.58 5.60 24.82
N TYR A 29 23.37 5.67 23.53
CA TYR A 29 24.18 6.44 22.59
C TYR A 29 23.35 7.52 21.92
N LEU A 30 23.99 8.63 21.52
CA LEU A 30 23.41 9.71 20.77
C LEU A 30 24.15 9.81 19.44
N CYS A 31 23.42 9.82 18.33
CA CYS A 31 23.96 10.17 17.02
C CYS A 31 24.03 11.70 16.87
N GLN A 32 25.19 12.21 16.50
CA GLN A 32 25.41 13.65 16.28
C GLN A 32 25.20 14.07 14.83
N ASN A 33 24.93 13.13 13.93
CA ASN A 33 24.59 13.47 12.55
C ASN A 33 23.24 14.20 12.51
N THR A 34 23.27 15.45 12.06
CA THR A 34 22.11 16.37 11.98
C THR A 34 20.99 15.84 11.05
N LEU A 35 21.34 14.99 10.08
CA LEU A 35 20.39 14.36 9.16
C LEU A 35 19.76 13.08 9.74
N CYS A 36 20.16 12.65 10.94
CA CYS A 36 19.62 11.45 11.55
C CYS A 36 18.26 11.70 12.20
N VAL A 37 17.23 11.06 11.69
CA VAL A 37 15.83 11.16 12.17
C VAL A 37 15.66 10.71 13.64
N ARG A 38 16.57 9.87 14.16
CA ARG A 38 16.55 9.38 15.55
C ARG A 38 17.89 9.60 16.23
N GLY A 39 17.97 10.65 17.03
CA GLY A 39 19.20 11.02 17.73
C GLY A 39 19.73 10.00 18.74
N SER A 40 18.91 9.21 19.45
CA SER A 40 19.42 8.29 20.48
C SER A 40 19.04 6.84 20.25
N PHE A 41 19.96 5.90 20.60
CA PHE A 41 19.78 4.46 20.40
C PHE A 41 20.52 3.64 21.47
N LEU A 42 20.19 2.34 21.50
CA LEU A 42 20.90 1.32 22.26
C LEU A 42 21.56 0.34 21.29
N LEU A 43 22.69 -0.24 21.66
CA LEU A 43 23.30 -1.33 20.89
C LEU A 43 22.54 -2.64 21.07
N ASP A 44 22.03 -2.84 22.25
CA ASP A 44 21.25 -4.02 22.59
C ASP A 44 19.87 -3.60 23.11
N TYR A 45 18.83 -3.91 22.33
CA TYR A 45 17.45 -3.63 22.67
C TYR A 45 16.80 -4.84 23.32
N CYS A 46 16.40 -4.71 24.59
CA CYS A 46 15.57 -5.72 25.23
C CYS A 46 14.24 -5.97 24.51
N ASN A 47 13.71 -4.92 23.83
CA ASN A 47 12.50 -5.02 23.03
C ASN A 47 12.87 -5.01 21.54
N ARG A 48 12.91 -6.18 20.93
CA ARG A 48 13.21 -6.37 19.50
C ARG A 48 12.28 -5.57 18.57
N GLY A 49 11.04 -5.32 18.99
CA GLY A 49 10.09 -4.50 18.22
C GLY A 49 10.48 -3.02 18.05
N CYS A 50 11.55 -2.56 18.71
CA CYS A 50 12.11 -1.23 18.51
C CYS A 50 13.12 -1.16 17.36
N LEU A 51 13.68 -2.31 16.94
CA LEU A 51 14.70 -2.40 15.90
C LEU A 51 14.11 -2.06 14.54
N PRO A 52 14.79 -1.21 13.72
CA PRO A 52 14.31 -0.82 12.39
C PRO A 52 14.11 -2.03 11.46
N GLU A 53 15.05 -2.97 11.45
CA GLU A 53 14.98 -4.18 10.63
C GLU A 53 13.78 -5.06 11.00
N VAL A 54 13.44 -5.16 12.29
CA VAL A 54 12.25 -5.90 12.74
C VAL A 54 10.97 -5.22 12.24
N LYS A 55 10.91 -3.90 12.26
CA LYS A 55 9.76 -3.14 11.75
C LYS A 55 9.60 -3.31 10.24
N GLN A 56 10.69 -3.29 9.49
CA GLN A 56 10.66 -3.56 8.05
C GLN A 56 10.20 -5.00 7.77
N THR A 57 10.72 -5.97 8.52
CA THR A 57 10.31 -7.38 8.41
C THR A 57 8.82 -7.58 8.71
N ILE A 58 8.24 -6.82 9.65
CA ILE A 58 6.78 -6.85 9.90
C ILE A 58 6.00 -6.50 8.62
N ILE A 59 6.43 -5.47 7.90
CA ILE A 59 5.78 -5.06 6.65
C ILE A 59 5.95 -6.14 5.59
N ASP A 60 7.16 -6.64 5.39
CA ASP A 60 7.48 -7.66 4.39
C ASP A 60 6.70 -8.96 4.63
N MET A 61 6.63 -9.42 5.87
CA MET A 61 5.83 -10.60 6.24
C MET A 61 4.33 -10.37 5.99
N SER A 62 3.81 -9.17 6.26
CA SER A 62 2.41 -8.83 6.01
C SER A 62 2.08 -8.81 4.52
N LEU A 63 2.99 -8.33 3.68
CA LEU A 63 2.89 -8.35 2.21
C LEU A 63 2.98 -9.79 1.67
N ASN A 64 3.77 -10.65 2.31
CA ASN A 64 3.87 -12.08 2.01
C ASN A 64 2.76 -12.92 2.67
N ALA A 65 1.66 -12.28 3.03
CA ALA A 65 0.45 -12.89 3.53
C ALA A 65 0.55 -13.54 4.92
N SER A 66 1.58 -13.26 5.71
CA SER A 66 1.67 -13.72 7.10
C SER A 66 0.61 -13.05 7.96
N GLY A 67 -0.01 -13.81 8.84
CA GLY A 67 -0.96 -13.31 9.82
C GLY A 67 -0.23 -12.53 10.93
N VAL A 68 -0.94 -11.61 11.61
CA VAL A 68 -0.37 -10.82 12.73
C VAL A 68 0.24 -11.70 13.83
N ARG A 69 -0.44 -12.81 14.17
CA ARG A 69 0.06 -13.75 15.19
C ARG A 69 1.28 -14.54 14.73
N ASP A 70 1.31 -14.91 13.45
CA ASP A 70 2.43 -15.64 12.87
C ASP A 70 3.67 -14.75 12.78
N THR A 71 3.50 -13.51 12.31
CA THR A 71 4.55 -12.49 12.31
C THR A 71 5.11 -12.26 13.73
N ALA A 72 4.23 -12.12 14.71
CA ALA A 72 4.63 -11.94 16.11
C ALA A 72 5.44 -13.11 16.65
N ARG A 73 5.02 -14.36 16.36
CA ARG A 73 5.74 -15.59 16.78
C ARG A 73 7.11 -15.67 16.11
N SER A 74 7.17 -15.48 14.80
CA SER A 74 8.42 -15.58 14.04
C SER A 74 9.46 -14.54 14.45
N LEU A 75 9.01 -13.32 14.81
CA LEU A 75 9.89 -12.23 15.22
C LEU A 75 10.12 -12.16 16.72
N HIS A 76 9.48 -13.03 17.51
CA HIS A 76 9.52 -13.02 18.98
C HIS A 76 9.13 -11.67 19.58
N ILE A 77 8.02 -11.08 19.11
CA ILE A 77 7.47 -9.80 19.56
C ILE A 77 5.98 -9.93 19.90
N CYS A 78 5.45 -8.92 20.60
CA CYS A 78 4.02 -8.88 20.92
C CYS A 78 3.16 -8.65 19.66
N PRO A 79 2.03 -9.36 19.47
CA PRO A 79 1.09 -9.10 18.37
C PRO A 79 0.62 -7.64 18.27
N ASN A 80 0.48 -6.96 19.40
CA ASN A 80 0.12 -5.54 19.42
C ASN A 80 1.22 -4.64 18.81
N THR A 81 2.50 -5.05 18.88
CA THR A 81 3.59 -4.35 18.19
C THR A 81 3.42 -4.45 16.68
N VAL A 82 3.08 -5.63 16.16
CA VAL A 82 2.80 -5.82 14.73
C VAL A 82 1.64 -4.94 14.28
N LEU A 83 0.52 -4.97 15.00
CA LEU A 83 -0.65 -4.13 14.69
C LEU A 83 -0.31 -2.65 14.69
N ARG A 84 0.44 -2.19 15.69
CA ARG A 84 0.82 -0.78 15.82
C ARG A 84 1.72 -0.32 14.67
N GLU A 85 2.71 -1.12 14.30
CA GLU A 85 3.61 -0.76 13.19
C GLU A 85 2.87 -0.72 11.84
N LEU A 86 1.95 -1.65 11.58
CA LEU A 86 1.11 -1.62 10.37
C LEU A 86 0.18 -0.40 10.34
N LYS A 87 -0.48 -0.07 11.46
CA LYS A 87 -1.36 1.11 11.55
C LYS A 87 -0.63 2.42 11.32
N LYS A 88 0.63 2.53 11.74
CA LYS A 88 1.44 3.74 11.46
C LYS A 88 1.64 4.01 9.97
N LYS A 89 1.57 2.97 9.15
CA LYS A 89 1.72 3.11 7.70
C LYS A 89 0.46 3.62 7.01
N GLU A 90 -0.71 3.57 7.66
CA GLU A 90 -1.99 3.96 7.08
C GLU A 90 -1.97 5.39 6.52
N ALA A 91 -1.45 6.34 7.29
CA ALA A 91 -1.38 7.76 6.89
C ALA A 91 -0.41 8.03 5.72
N ALA A 92 0.50 7.08 5.43
CA ALA A 92 1.46 7.20 4.34
C ALA A 92 1.01 6.50 3.05
N LEU A 93 -0.15 5.83 3.08
CA LEU A 93 -0.68 5.14 1.90
C LEU A 93 -1.33 6.13 0.94
N GLU A 94 -0.95 6.07 -0.31
CA GLU A 94 -1.59 6.82 -1.39
C GLU A 94 -2.64 5.96 -2.07
N SER A 95 -3.75 6.58 -2.44
CA SER A 95 -4.84 5.97 -3.23
C SER A 95 -4.70 6.22 -4.72
N VAL A 96 -3.85 7.17 -5.10
CA VAL A 96 -3.57 7.57 -6.48
C VAL A 96 -2.09 7.42 -6.78
N ASN A 97 -1.76 7.06 -8.01
CA ASN A 97 -0.37 6.90 -8.46
C ASN A 97 0.27 8.26 -8.76
N THR A 98 0.72 8.96 -7.73
CA THR A 98 1.37 10.27 -7.85
C THR A 98 2.68 10.21 -8.63
N ALA A 99 3.38 9.07 -8.64
CA ALA A 99 4.59 8.90 -9.45
C ALA A 99 4.26 8.93 -10.94
N LEU A 100 3.18 8.26 -11.34
CA LEU A 100 2.72 8.29 -12.73
C LEU A 100 2.20 9.68 -13.11
N LEU A 101 1.44 10.35 -12.24
CA LEU A 101 0.97 11.73 -12.48
C LEU A 101 2.12 12.70 -12.75
N ARG A 102 3.24 12.56 -12.07
CA ARG A 102 4.42 13.41 -12.28
C ARG A 102 5.13 13.17 -13.61
N THR A 103 4.91 12.01 -14.23
CA THR A 103 5.46 11.69 -15.56
C THR A 103 4.58 12.20 -16.69
N LEU A 104 3.32 12.54 -16.41
CA LEU A 104 2.40 13.18 -17.33
C LEU A 104 2.73 14.68 -17.37
N ASN A 105 3.72 15.06 -18.19
CA ASN A 105 4.10 16.45 -18.37
C ASN A 105 3.07 17.17 -19.24
N PRO A 106 2.36 18.21 -18.77
CA PRO A 106 1.36 18.93 -19.56
C PRO A 106 1.93 19.55 -20.85
N ALA A 107 3.23 19.82 -20.90
CA ALA A 107 3.90 20.39 -22.08
C ALA A 107 4.20 19.35 -23.17
N GLU A 108 4.23 18.05 -22.84
CA GLU A 108 4.46 16.96 -23.80
C GLU A 108 3.16 16.35 -24.34
N VAL A 109 2.03 16.67 -23.73
CA VAL A 109 0.69 16.13 -24.08
C VAL A 109 0.19 16.62 -25.47
N THR A 110 0.83 17.61 -26.09
CA THR A 110 0.37 18.15 -27.37
C THR A 110 0.59 17.23 -28.57
N TRP A 111 1.38 16.17 -28.47
CA TRP A 111 1.63 15.22 -29.57
C TRP A 111 1.15 13.79 -29.34
N ASP A 112 0.76 13.43 -28.12
CA ASP A 112 0.26 12.08 -27.74
C ASP A 112 -1.21 12.12 -27.26
N LEU A 113 -2.02 13.05 -27.73
CA LEU A 113 -3.46 13.15 -27.41
C LEU A 113 -4.26 11.89 -27.76
N GLU A 114 -3.75 11.04 -28.66
CA GLU A 114 -4.33 9.74 -28.96
C GLU A 114 -3.96 8.63 -27.95
N ARG A 115 -2.95 8.84 -27.10
CA ARG A 115 -2.44 7.83 -26.12
C ARG A 115 -2.77 8.13 -24.67
N ALA A 116 -3.00 9.36 -24.32
CA ALA A 116 -3.29 9.75 -22.95
C ALA A 116 -4.79 9.66 -22.71
N GLY A 117 -5.22 8.75 -21.88
CA GLY A 117 -6.52 8.92 -21.29
C GLY A 117 -7.52 7.79 -21.44
N GLU A 118 -7.10 6.56 -21.65
CA GLU A 118 -8.00 5.41 -21.59
C GLU A 118 -7.75 4.60 -20.31
N ALA A 119 -8.79 4.30 -19.56
CA ALA A 119 -8.70 3.50 -18.35
C ALA A 119 -9.65 2.31 -18.35
N GLU A 120 -9.19 1.19 -17.78
CA GLU A 120 -10.07 0.09 -17.37
C GLU A 120 -10.44 0.28 -15.91
N VAL A 121 -11.72 0.22 -15.60
CA VAL A 121 -12.26 0.36 -14.24
C VAL A 121 -13.12 -0.84 -13.90
N ASP A 122 -12.85 -1.43 -12.75
CA ASP A 122 -13.59 -2.60 -12.26
C ASP A 122 -13.52 -2.67 -10.73
N GLU A 123 -14.40 -3.45 -10.10
CA GLU A 123 -14.41 -3.65 -8.68
C GLU A 123 -14.26 -5.12 -8.28
N MET A 124 -13.35 -5.38 -7.35
CA MET A 124 -13.09 -6.71 -6.83
C MET A 124 -13.74 -6.94 -5.48
N TRP A 125 -14.62 -7.94 -5.40
CA TRP A 125 -15.24 -8.34 -4.16
C TRP A 125 -14.28 -9.02 -3.20
N SER A 126 -14.39 -8.66 -1.93
CA SER A 126 -13.83 -9.34 -0.77
C SER A 126 -14.75 -9.18 0.44
N PHE A 127 -14.36 -9.68 1.62
CA PHE A 127 -15.13 -9.50 2.84
C PHE A 127 -14.25 -9.43 4.08
N VAL A 128 -14.81 -8.88 5.15
CA VAL A 128 -14.15 -8.78 6.46
C VAL A 128 -15.00 -9.50 7.51
N ARG A 129 -14.42 -10.41 8.27
CA ARG A 129 -15.02 -11.32 9.27
C ARG A 129 -15.93 -12.39 8.66
N HIS A 130 -16.98 -12.01 7.95
CA HIS A 130 -17.95 -12.92 7.33
C HIS A 130 -18.45 -12.35 6.00
N LYS A 131 -18.99 -13.20 5.13
CA LYS A 131 -19.41 -12.83 3.77
C LYS A 131 -20.50 -11.76 3.72
N GLY A 132 -21.31 -11.62 4.76
CA GLY A 132 -22.33 -10.58 4.89
C GLY A 132 -21.74 -9.17 5.18
N ASN A 133 -20.44 -9.06 5.38
CA ASN A 133 -19.74 -7.78 5.50
C ASN A 133 -18.76 -7.59 4.31
N PRO A 134 -19.27 -7.28 3.11
CA PRO A 134 -18.47 -7.14 1.91
C PRO A 134 -17.58 -5.90 1.98
N ARG A 135 -16.37 -6.02 1.44
CA ARG A 135 -15.43 -4.93 1.25
C ARG A 135 -14.91 -4.99 -0.17
N TRP A 136 -15.26 -4.01 -0.99
CA TRP A 136 -14.88 -3.95 -2.39
C TRP A 136 -13.62 -3.11 -2.55
N LEU A 137 -12.71 -3.58 -3.39
CA LEU A 137 -11.60 -2.80 -3.92
C LEU A 137 -12.01 -2.29 -5.30
N TRP A 138 -12.21 -1.00 -5.41
CA TRP A 138 -12.42 -0.28 -6.66
C TRP A 138 -11.08 0.07 -7.25
N HIS A 139 -10.86 -0.21 -8.49
CA HIS A 139 -9.55 -0.20 -9.10
C HIS A 139 -9.62 0.37 -10.50
N ALA A 140 -8.68 1.25 -10.85
CA ALA A 140 -8.51 1.78 -12.18
C ALA A 140 -7.08 1.57 -12.66
N ILE A 141 -6.94 1.13 -13.89
CA ILE A 141 -5.64 0.95 -14.54
C ILE A 141 -5.62 1.67 -15.89
N ASP A 142 -4.46 2.12 -16.30
CA ASP A 142 -4.23 2.59 -17.66
C ASP A 142 -4.44 1.45 -18.66
N HIS A 143 -5.27 1.69 -19.68
CA HIS A 143 -5.65 0.67 -20.65
C HIS A 143 -4.45 0.19 -21.48
N HIS A 144 -3.49 1.06 -21.80
CA HIS A 144 -2.34 0.70 -22.64
C HIS A 144 -1.28 -0.04 -21.86
N THR A 145 -0.83 0.53 -20.74
CA THR A 145 0.31 0.01 -19.95
C THR A 145 -0.10 -0.99 -18.87
N GLY A 146 -1.38 -1.01 -18.47
CA GLY A 146 -1.86 -1.77 -17.31
C GLY A 146 -1.32 -1.29 -15.98
N LYS A 147 -0.72 -0.09 -15.91
CA LYS A 147 -0.29 0.53 -14.64
C LYS A 147 -1.51 0.95 -13.83
N VAL A 148 -1.44 0.75 -12.53
CA VAL A 148 -2.50 1.20 -11.62
C VAL A 148 -2.50 2.71 -11.53
N LEU A 149 -3.64 3.33 -11.81
CA LEU A 149 -3.88 4.77 -11.71
C LEU A 149 -4.32 5.15 -10.30
N ALA A 150 -5.39 4.50 -9.83
CA ALA A 150 -5.97 4.76 -8.52
C ALA A 150 -6.73 3.54 -7.99
N TYR A 151 -6.99 3.54 -6.67
CA TYR A 151 -7.88 2.58 -6.03
C TYR A 151 -8.58 3.19 -4.83
N VAL A 152 -9.77 2.65 -4.50
CA VAL A 152 -10.56 3.03 -3.31
C VAL A 152 -11.17 1.76 -2.69
N PHE A 153 -11.35 1.76 -1.37
CA PHE A 153 -12.07 0.72 -0.68
C PHE A 153 -13.46 1.20 -0.25
N GLY A 154 -14.47 0.39 -0.50
CA GLY A 154 -15.81 0.75 -0.08
C GLY A 154 -16.83 -0.36 -0.23
N ARG A 155 -18.09 0.00 -0.17
CA ARG A 155 -19.20 -0.85 -0.60
C ARG A 155 -19.40 -0.71 -2.11
N ARG A 156 -20.17 -1.60 -2.73
CA ARG A 156 -20.56 -1.47 -4.14
C ARG A 156 -21.70 -0.45 -4.24
N LYS A 157 -21.33 0.82 -4.28
CA LYS A 157 -22.23 1.97 -4.31
C LYS A 157 -21.65 3.09 -5.16
N ASP A 158 -22.53 3.94 -5.66
CA ASP A 158 -22.21 5.09 -6.50
C ASP A 158 -21.24 6.08 -5.84
N ASP A 159 -21.42 6.35 -4.54
CA ASP A 159 -20.56 7.25 -3.77
C ASP A 159 -19.09 6.83 -3.74
N VAL A 160 -18.83 5.52 -3.76
CA VAL A 160 -17.45 4.98 -3.80
C VAL A 160 -16.87 5.08 -5.21
N PHE A 161 -17.69 4.86 -6.23
CA PHE A 161 -17.26 5.09 -7.61
C PHE A 161 -16.92 6.57 -7.85
N LEU A 162 -17.73 7.50 -7.36
CA LEU A 162 -17.44 8.94 -7.47
C LEU A 162 -16.14 9.34 -6.77
N GLN A 163 -15.79 8.72 -5.63
CA GLN A 163 -14.48 8.90 -5.00
C GLN A 163 -13.34 8.44 -5.91
N LEU A 164 -13.48 7.28 -6.56
CA LEU A 164 -12.49 6.80 -7.52
C LEU A 164 -12.39 7.75 -8.72
N LYS A 165 -13.53 8.19 -9.28
CA LYS A 165 -13.59 9.12 -10.42
C LYS A 165 -12.84 10.42 -10.10
N ALA A 166 -13.06 11.01 -8.93
CA ALA A 166 -12.34 12.21 -8.47
C ALA A 166 -10.81 12.02 -8.42
N LEU A 167 -10.34 10.82 -8.02
CA LEU A 167 -8.91 10.49 -8.04
C LEU A 167 -8.36 10.32 -9.47
N LEU A 168 -9.22 10.08 -10.45
CA LEU A 168 -8.85 9.90 -11.84
C LEU A 168 -8.85 11.20 -12.65
N GLU A 169 -9.53 12.24 -12.18
CA GLU A 169 -9.60 13.55 -12.86
C GLU A 169 -8.23 14.11 -13.29
N PRO A 170 -7.17 14.07 -12.43
CA PRO A 170 -5.87 14.60 -12.80
C PRO A 170 -5.17 13.88 -13.95
N PHE A 171 -5.64 12.67 -14.34
CA PHE A 171 -5.08 11.92 -15.47
C PHE A 171 -5.64 12.33 -16.83
N GLY A 172 -6.67 13.18 -16.88
CA GLY A 172 -7.28 13.65 -18.13
C GLY A 172 -7.85 12.52 -19.00
N LEU A 173 -8.54 11.55 -18.35
CA LEU A 173 -9.08 10.38 -19.05
C LEU A 173 -10.21 10.79 -19.99
N THR A 174 -10.12 10.30 -21.22
CA THR A 174 -11.13 10.53 -22.28
C THR A 174 -11.98 9.31 -22.54
N ARG A 175 -11.59 8.13 -22.03
CA ARG A 175 -12.34 6.89 -22.24
C ARG A 175 -12.23 5.94 -21.05
N TYR A 176 -13.39 5.37 -20.66
CA TYR A 176 -13.52 4.43 -19.55
C TYR A 176 -14.08 3.09 -20.04
N TYR A 177 -13.30 2.05 -19.94
CA TYR A 177 -13.71 0.67 -20.18
C TYR A 177 -14.19 0.03 -18.87
N THR A 178 -15.43 -0.41 -18.82
CA THR A 178 -16.06 -0.96 -17.62
C THR A 178 -16.90 -2.19 -17.95
N ASP A 179 -17.42 -2.85 -16.91
CA ASP A 179 -18.52 -3.79 -17.09
C ASP A 179 -19.89 -3.05 -17.25
N TYR A 180 -21.00 -3.82 -17.25
CA TYR A 180 -22.34 -3.28 -17.39
C TYR A 180 -22.97 -2.84 -16.05
N TRP A 181 -22.21 -2.62 -15.00
CA TRP A 181 -22.79 -2.17 -13.73
C TRP A 181 -23.32 -0.72 -13.84
N GLY A 182 -24.60 -0.55 -13.40
CA GLY A 182 -25.36 0.67 -13.65
C GLY A 182 -24.79 1.97 -13.07
N ALA A 183 -23.89 1.94 -12.09
CA ALA A 183 -23.25 3.15 -11.58
C ALA A 183 -22.34 3.80 -12.64
N TYR A 184 -21.65 3.00 -13.45
CA TYR A 184 -20.81 3.54 -14.52
C TYR A 184 -21.66 4.33 -15.52
N THR A 185 -22.76 3.76 -15.99
CA THR A 185 -23.69 4.41 -16.92
C THR A 185 -24.33 5.71 -16.36
N ARG A 186 -24.53 5.76 -15.02
CA ARG A 186 -25.12 6.96 -14.40
C ARG A 186 -24.14 8.13 -14.22
N HIS A 187 -22.84 7.84 -14.11
CA HIS A 187 -21.85 8.83 -13.69
C HIS A 187 -20.72 9.08 -14.70
N LEU A 188 -20.65 8.30 -15.78
CA LEU A 188 -19.75 8.55 -16.91
C LEU A 188 -20.51 9.17 -18.06
N ASP A 189 -19.84 10.04 -18.80
CA ASP A 189 -20.39 10.58 -20.05
C ASP A 189 -20.57 9.44 -21.05
N PRO A 190 -21.71 9.33 -21.75
CA PRO A 190 -21.93 8.32 -22.78
C PRO A 190 -20.85 8.30 -23.89
N ASP A 191 -20.25 9.43 -24.21
CA ASP A 191 -19.21 9.54 -25.23
C ASP A 191 -17.84 9.02 -24.73
N GLU A 192 -17.62 9.05 -23.42
CA GLU A 192 -16.41 8.54 -22.76
C GLU A 192 -16.56 7.09 -22.27
N HIS A 193 -17.79 6.58 -22.16
CA HIS A 193 -18.08 5.28 -21.55
C HIS A 193 -18.18 4.17 -22.59
N CYS A 194 -17.29 3.18 -22.51
CA CYS A 194 -17.26 1.99 -23.36
C CYS A 194 -17.52 0.73 -22.52
N PRO A 195 -18.79 0.37 -22.27
CA PRO A 195 -19.13 -0.83 -21.50
C PRO A 195 -18.85 -2.09 -22.29
N GLY A 196 -18.28 -3.11 -21.64
CA GLY A 196 -18.12 -4.43 -22.25
C GLY A 196 -16.89 -5.20 -21.78
N LYS A 197 -17.01 -6.50 -21.66
CA LYS A 197 -15.94 -7.39 -21.15
C LYS A 197 -14.71 -7.50 -22.04
N ARG A 198 -14.80 -7.16 -23.30
CA ARG A 198 -13.70 -7.33 -24.26
C ARG A 198 -12.49 -6.46 -23.91
N ASN A 199 -12.73 -5.29 -23.33
CA ASN A 199 -11.71 -4.28 -23.06
C ASN A 199 -11.34 -4.17 -21.59
N THR A 200 -11.83 -5.07 -20.71
CA THR A 200 -11.52 -5.12 -19.26
C THR A 200 -10.63 -6.31 -18.86
N GLN A 201 -10.00 -6.96 -19.85
CA GLN A 201 -9.20 -8.17 -19.60
C GLN A 201 -7.93 -7.90 -18.78
N LYS A 202 -7.32 -6.74 -18.93
CA LYS A 202 -6.09 -6.39 -18.19
C LYS A 202 -6.38 -6.17 -16.71
N ILE A 203 -7.47 -5.47 -16.38
CA ILE A 203 -7.86 -5.26 -14.98
C ILE A 203 -8.32 -6.57 -14.32
N GLU A 204 -9.05 -7.44 -15.03
CA GLU A 204 -9.40 -8.77 -14.52
C GLU A 204 -8.16 -9.60 -14.22
N ARG A 205 -7.14 -9.57 -15.11
CA ARG A 205 -5.85 -10.24 -14.88
C ARG A 205 -5.11 -9.63 -13.67
N LYS A 206 -5.19 -8.31 -13.50
CA LYS A 206 -4.63 -7.62 -12.32
C LYS A 206 -5.33 -8.08 -11.04
N HIS A 207 -6.66 -8.19 -11.05
CA HIS A 207 -7.43 -8.73 -9.93
C HIS A 207 -7.05 -10.19 -9.62
N LEU A 208 -6.82 -11.00 -10.63
CA LEU A 208 -6.32 -12.37 -10.44
C LEU A 208 -4.95 -12.37 -9.75
N THR A 209 -4.03 -11.52 -10.20
CA THR A 209 -2.71 -11.35 -9.58
C THR A 209 -2.82 -10.94 -8.10
N LEU A 210 -3.69 -9.98 -7.78
CA LEU A 210 -3.94 -9.59 -6.38
C LEU A 210 -4.48 -10.76 -5.55
N ARG A 211 -5.38 -11.58 -6.10
CA ARG A 211 -5.92 -12.76 -5.42
C ARG A 211 -4.87 -13.84 -5.20
N THR A 212 -3.93 -14.05 -6.12
CA THR A 212 -2.86 -15.04 -5.96
C THR A 212 -1.83 -14.61 -4.92
N ARG A 213 -1.51 -13.33 -4.83
CA ARG A 213 -0.47 -12.80 -3.95
C ARG A 213 -0.96 -12.41 -2.56
N ILE A 214 -2.22 -12.01 -2.41
CA ILE A 214 -2.79 -11.51 -1.14
C ILE A 214 -3.82 -12.53 -0.62
N LYS A 215 -3.41 -13.41 0.30
CA LYS A 215 -4.26 -14.51 0.82
C LYS A 215 -5.64 -14.08 1.33
N ARG A 216 -5.78 -12.86 1.85
CA ARG A 216 -7.08 -12.33 2.31
C ARG A 216 -8.06 -12.01 1.18
N LEU A 217 -7.60 -11.96 -0.07
CA LEU A 217 -8.41 -11.75 -1.27
C LEU A 217 -8.72 -13.04 -2.01
N VAL A 218 -8.12 -14.17 -1.63
CA VAL A 218 -8.35 -15.47 -2.24
C VAL A 218 -9.80 -15.90 -2.04
N ARG A 219 -10.43 -16.45 -3.08
CA ARG A 219 -11.77 -17.03 -2.99
C ARG A 219 -11.76 -18.25 -2.06
N LYS A 220 -12.83 -18.42 -1.26
CA LYS A 220 -12.98 -19.51 -0.28
C LYS A 220 -11.85 -19.57 0.77
N THR A 221 -11.17 -18.44 1.03
CA THR A 221 -10.09 -18.39 2.01
C THR A 221 -10.60 -18.48 3.44
N ILE A 222 -9.82 -19.12 4.31
CA ILE A 222 -9.93 -19.02 5.77
C ILE A 222 -9.07 -17.86 6.32
N CYS A 223 -8.21 -17.24 5.48
CA CYS A 223 -7.29 -16.17 5.84
C CYS A 223 -7.93 -14.78 5.72
N PHE A 224 -9.25 -14.68 5.81
CA PHE A 224 -9.97 -13.41 5.70
C PHE A 224 -9.60 -12.41 6.81
N SER A 225 -9.72 -11.15 6.51
CA SER A 225 -9.45 -10.07 7.46
C SER A 225 -10.48 -10.00 8.59
N LYS A 226 -10.04 -9.70 9.80
CA LYS A 226 -10.91 -9.52 10.98
C LYS A 226 -11.25 -8.06 11.26
N SER A 227 -10.59 -7.10 10.60
CA SER A 227 -10.79 -5.66 10.73
C SER A 227 -10.74 -5.03 9.34
N ILE A 228 -11.66 -4.10 9.07
CA ILE A 228 -11.70 -3.30 7.83
C ILE A 228 -10.39 -2.52 7.70
N GLN A 229 -9.99 -1.80 8.75
CA GLN A 229 -8.75 -1.03 8.76
C GLN A 229 -7.53 -1.89 8.36
N MET A 230 -7.35 -3.05 8.99
CA MET A 230 -6.22 -3.95 8.66
C MET A 230 -6.35 -4.59 7.28
N HIS A 231 -7.57 -4.75 6.76
CA HIS A 231 -7.80 -5.20 5.39
C HIS A 231 -7.27 -4.17 4.40
N ASP A 232 -7.70 -2.94 4.57
CA ASP A 232 -7.35 -1.82 3.69
C ASP A 232 -5.85 -1.49 3.76
N ILE A 233 -5.27 -1.44 4.99
CA ILE A 233 -3.83 -1.19 5.17
C ILE A 233 -2.98 -2.21 4.43
N VAL A 234 -3.22 -3.51 4.59
CA VAL A 234 -2.34 -4.53 3.97
C VAL A 234 -2.48 -4.56 2.46
N ILE A 235 -3.69 -4.37 1.92
CA ILE A 235 -3.88 -4.29 0.47
C ILE A 235 -3.28 -2.99 -0.06
N GLY A 236 -3.50 -1.86 0.64
CA GLY A 236 -2.90 -0.58 0.31
C GLY A 236 -1.37 -0.61 0.30
N LEU A 237 -0.73 -1.23 1.30
CA LEU A 237 0.72 -1.46 1.32
C LEU A 237 1.18 -2.23 0.09
N PHE A 238 0.44 -3.26 -0.29
CA PHE A 238 0.76 -4.06 -1.47
C PHE A 238 0.69 -3.23 -2.76
N VAL A 239 -0.40 -2.47 -2.96
CA VAL A 239 -0.57 -1.61 -4.13
C VAL A 239 0.50 -0.52 -4.15
N ASN A 240 0.77 0.15 -3.04
CA ASN A 240 1.78 1.20 -2.95
C ASN A 240 3.18 0.67 -3.29
N ARG A 241 3.58 -0.50 -2.76
CA ARG A 241 4.89 -1.07 -3.04
C ARG A 241 5.01 -1.59 -4.47
N TYR A 242 4.05 -2.40 -4.94
CA TYR A 242 4.22 -3.16 -6.18
C TYR A 242 3.56 -2.53 -7.42
N ALA A 243 2.59 -1.64 -7.22
CA ALA A 243 1.94 -0.95 -8.34
C ALA A 243 2.37 0.52 -8.46
N PHE A 244 2.60 1.20 -7.33
CA PHE A 244 3.08 2.60 -7.34
C PHE A 244 4.60 2.73 -7.18
N GLY A 245 5.32 1.63 -6.92
CA GLY A 245 6.79 1.64 -6.77
C GLY A 245 7.30 2.37 -5.52
N ARG A 246 6.46 2.54 -4.47
CA ARG A 246 6.81 3.29 -3.27
C ARG A 246 7.55 2.44 -2.24
N THR A 247 8.49 3.05 -1.54
CA THR A 247 9.06 2.48 -0.32
C THR A 247 8.05 2.64 0.83
N VAL A 248 7.52 1.55 1.33
CA VAL A 248 6.51 1.50 2.40
C VAL A 248 7.06 0.90 3.68
#